data_0337a7cdbe1e5f14397719579aa4c3f2
#
_entry.id   0337a7cdbe1e5f14397719579aa4c3f2
#
_cell.length_a   1.000
_cell.length_b   1.000
_cell.length_c   1.000
_cell.angle_alpha   90.00
_cell.angle_beta   90.00
_cell.angle_gamma   90.00
#
_symmetry.space_group_name_H-M   'P 1'
#
loop_
_entity.id
_entity.type
_entity.pdbx_description
1 polymer ?
#
loop_
_entity_poly.entity_id
_entity_poly.type
_entity_poly.pdbx_seq_one_letter_code
_entity_poly.pdbx_strand_id
1 'polypeptide(L)'
;NARAPGMGMWDIPIVVWMINIAVILFMASVGPLVAGAVMLFFDQRLGTSFFLPSGGGDPLLWEHLFWFFGHPEVYVVLLPTMGIVAEIITVFSRKKLFGYRTILYTAFGTGGLSFIVWAHHQFVAGIDPRMANVFVVTTILISIPIAEMLFSFIATLYGGSIEFSTPMLWALGFLVSFLIGGVTGIYLGASALDVYFHDSYFVIAHFHYTFFPITIIGMFAAITYWFPKMFGRMMDETLNKIHFWGTFIPFNGLFLPLFLVGM
;
A
#
# COMPACT_ATOMS: atom_id res chain seq x y z
N ASN A 1 -18.39 -8.62 -18.21
CA ASN A 1 -19.25 -7.52 -17.75
C ASN A 1 -20.37 -8.10 -16.88
N ALA A 2 -20.08 -8.29 -15.59
CA ALA A 2 -20.99 -8.94 -14.62
C ALA A 2 -21.87 -7.94 -13.84
N ARG A 3 -22.04 -6.72 -14.34
CA ARG A 3 -22.91 -5.72 -13.72
C ARG A 3 -24.39 -6.13 -13.84
N ALA A 4 -25.15 -5.90 -12.78
CA ALA A 4 -26.59 -6.08 -12.81
C ALA A 4 -27.24 -5.14 -13.86
N PRO A 5 -28.37 -5.52 -14.47
CA PRO A 5 -29.11 -4.66 -15.37
C PRO A 5 -29.42 -3.31 -14.70
N GLY A 6 -29.13 -2.20 -15.41
CA GLY A 6 -29.34 -0.84 -14.91
C GLY A 6 -28.24 -0.28 -14.01
N MET A 7 -27.24 -1.07 -13.60
CA MET A 7 -26.12 -0.60 -12.80
C MET A 7 -25.14 0.23 -13.64
N GLY A 8 -25.01 1.51 -13.34
CA GLY A 8 -24.02 2.39 -13.91
C GLY A 8 -22.60 2.13 -13.38
N MET A 9 -21.60 2.77 -13.99
CA MET A 9 -20.19 2.65 -13.51
C MET A 9 -20.02 3.23 -12.10
N TRP A 10 -20.74 4.28 -11.76
CA TRP A 10 -20.68 4.94 -10.45
C TRP A 10 -21.43 4.20 -9.32
N ASP A 11 -22.15 3.13 -9.66
CA ASP A 11 -22.88 2.30 -8.71
C ASP A 11 -22.11 1.03 -8.33
N ILE A 12 -20.93 0.84 -8.92
CA ILE A 12 -20.05 -0.30 -8.64
C ILE A 12 -19.48 -0.15 -7.21
N PRO A 13 -19.46 -1.21 -6.39
CA PRO A 13 -18.83 -1.16 -5.07
C PRO A 13 -17.38 -0.70 -5.14
N ILE A 14 -16.97 0.12 -4.16
CA ILE A 14 -15.62 0.73 -4.16
C ILE A 14 -14.50 -0.32 -4.20
N VAL A 15 -14.68 -1.46 -3.52
CA VAL A 15 -13.70 -2.55 -3.52
C VAL A 15 -13.46 -3.11 -4.91
N VAL A 16 -14.49 -3.18 -5.77
CA VAL A 16 -14.36 -3.66 -7.16
C VAL A 16 -13.56 -2.67 -7.99
N TRP A 17 -13.77 -1.36 -7.80
CA TRP A 17 -12.95 -0.34 -8.45
C TRP A 17 -11.49 -0.42 -8.03
N MET A 18 -11.22 -0.56 -6.72
CA MET A 18 -9.87 -0.67 -6.17
C MET A 18 -9.13 -1.88 -6.75
N ILE A 19 -9.79 -3.03 -6.86
CA ILE A 19 -9.22 -4.23 -7.50
C ILE A 19 -8.96 -3.98 -9.00
N ASN A 20 -9.89 -3.35 -9.73
CA ASN A 20 -9.69 -3.06 -11.14
C ASN A 20 -8.48 -2.14 -11.39
N ILE A 21 -8.34 -1.08 -10.59
CA ILE A 21 -7.19 -0.17 -10.68
C ILE A 21 -5.90 -0.95 -10.36
N ALA A 22 -5.88 -1.75 -9.30
CA ALA A 22 -4.73 -2.56 -8.93
C ALA A 22 -4.29 -3.50 -10.05
N VAL A 23 -5.22 -4.20 -10.72
CA VAL A 23 -4.91 -5.09 -11.85
C VAL A 23 -4.29 -4.29 -13.01
N ILE A 24 -4.81 -3.10 -13.33
CA ILE A 24 -4.25 -2.25 -14.38
C ILE A 24 -2.81 -1.83 -14.02
N LEU A 25 -2.56 -1.43 -12.77
CA LEU A 25 -1.23 -1.07 -12.29
C LEU A 25 -0.25 -2.24 -12.41
N PHE A 26 -0.65 -3.43 -11.96
CA PHE A 26 0.16 -4.64 -12.05
C PHE A 26 0.54 -4.94 -13.50
N MET A 27 -0.44 -4.99 -14.40
CA MET A 27 -0.20 -5.29 -15.81
C MET A 27 0.70 -4.26 -16.50
N ALA A 28 0.60 -2.98 -16.10
CA ALA A 28 1.42 -1.92 -16.68
C ALA A 28 2.86 -1.91 -16.14
N SER A 29 3.09 -2.39 -14.91
CA SER A 29 4.40 -2.31 -14.24
C SER A 29 5.24 -3.59 -14.34
N VAL A 30 4.63 -4.76 -14.56
CA VAL A 30 5.33 -6.06 -14.53
C VAL A 30 6.34 -6.24 -15.67
N GLY A 31 6.15 -5.56 -16.80
CA GLY A 31 7.04 -5.70 -17.99
C GLY A 31 8.52 -5.39 -17.68
N PRO A 32 8.87 -4.22 -17.12
CA PRO A 32 10.24 -3.90 -16.74
C PRO A 32 10.86 -4.86 -15.73
N LEU A 33 10.09 -5.37 -14.77
CA LEU A 33 10.56 -6.41 -13.84
C LEU A 33 10.97 -7.68 -14.58
N VAL A 34 10.12 -8.16 -15.50
CA VAL A 34 10.42 -9.36 -16.30
C VAL A 34 11.64 -9.12 -17.18
N ALA A 35 11.75 -7.94 -17.82
CA ALA A 35 12.93 -7.57 -18.60
C ALA A 35 14.20 -7.61 -17.76
N GLY A 36 14.19 -7.00 -16.56
CA GLY A 36 15.30 -7.04 -15.62
C GLY A 36 15.69 -8.46 -15.20
N ALA A 37 14.69 -9.30 -14.90
CA ALA A 37 14.94 -10.71 -14.53
C ALA A 37 15.57 -11.52 -15.68
N VAL A 38 15.15 -11.29 -16.92
CA VAL A 38 15.74 -11.93 -18.11
C VAL A 38 17.18 -11.44 -18.32
N MET A 39 17.44 -10.14 -18.18
CA MET A 39 18.81 -9.58 -18.28
C MET A 39 19.70 -10.16 -17.18
N LEU A 40 19.21 -10.26 -15.93
CA LEU A 40 19.95 -10.89 -14.83
C LEU A 40 20.24 -12.37 -15.08
N PHE A 41 19.30 -13.11 -15.65
CA PHE A 41 19.51 -14.50 -16.07
C PHE A 41 20.63 -14.59 -17.12
N PHE A 42 20.68 -13.68 -18.08
CA PHE A 42 21.74 -13.64 -19.09
C PHE A 42 23.11 -13.31 -18.48
N ASP A 43 23.18 -12.36 -17.54
CA ASP A 43 24.43 -12.08 -16.82
C ASP A 43 24.92 -13.31 -16.05
N GLN A 44 24.03 -14.05 -15.40
CA GLN A 44 24.40 -15.23 -14.61
C GLN A 44 24.72 -16.48 -15.43
N ARG A 45 24.14 -16.63 -16.62
CA ARG A 45 24.18 -17.89 -17.38
C ARG A 45 24.88 -17.78 -18.73
N LEU A 46 24.88 -16.62 -19.35
CA LEU A 46 25.41 -16.41 -20.70
C LEU A 46 26.63 -15.49 -20.73
N GLY A 47 27.09 -15.01 -19.57
CA GLY A 47 28.30 -14.17 -19.46
C GLY A 47 28.12 -12.77 -20.03
N THR A 48 26.89 -12.26 -20.11
CA THR A 48 26.64 -10.84 -20.40
C THR A 48 26.98 -9.96 -19.20
N SER A 49 26.95 -8.65 -19.35
CA SER A 49 27.33 -7.70 -18.31
C SER A 49 26.37 -6.52 -18.24
N PHE A 50 25.06 -6.77 -18.28
CA PHE A 50 24.04 -5.71 -18.18
C PHE A 50 24.17 -4.93 -16.86
N PHE A 51 24.46 -5.62 -15.76
CA PHE A 51 24.50 -5.07 -14.41
C PHE A 51 25.89 -5.12 -13.77
N LEU A 52 26.91 -5.64 -14.47
CA LEU A 52 28.27 -5.77 -13.96
C LEU A 52 29.15 -4.62 -14.43
N PRO A 53 29.63 -3.71 -13.53
CA PRO A 53 30.46 -2.57 -13.91
C PRO A 53 31.76 -2.95 -14.60
N SER A 54 32.37 -4.07 -14.21
CA SER A 54 33.61 -4.57 -14.84
C SER A 54 33.50 -4.93 -16.32
N GLY A 55 32.24 -5.20 -16.76
CA GLY A 55 31.93 -5.48 -18.17
C GLY A 55 31.24 -4.31 -18.89
N GLY A 56 31.19 -3.12 -18.27
CA GLY A 56 30.54 -1.94 -18.82
C GLY A 56 29.04 -1.81 -18.52
N GLY A 57 28.51 -2.66 -17.65
CA GLY A 57 27.12 -2.59 -17.19
C GLY A 57 26.91 -1.62 -16.02
N ASP A 58 25.65 -1.46 -15.62
CA ASP A 58 25.26 -0.55 -14.56
C ASP A 58 24.25 -1.20 -13.58
N PRO A 59 24.62 -1.38 -12.28
CA PRO A 59 23.67 -1.86 -11.27
C PRO A 59 22.44 -0.97 -11.11
N LEU A 60 22.56 0.34 -11.35
CA LEU A 60 21.46 1.29 -11.27
C LEU A 60 20.37 0.96 -12.31
N LEU A 61 20.75 0.39 -13.46
CA LEU A 61 19.77 -0.09 -14.45
C LEU A 61 18.85 -1.19 -13.86
N TRP A 62 19.42 -2.13 -13.07
CA TRP A 62 18.61 -3.12 -12.36
C TRP A 62 17.62 -2.45 -11.41
N GLU A 63 18.08 -1.50 -10.62
CA GLU A 63 17.22 -0.81 -9.66
C GLU A 63 16.10 -0.05 -10.34
N HIS A 64 16.33 0.63 -11.46
CA HIS A 64 15.29 1.29 -12.24
C HIS A 64 14.24 0.30 -12.77
N LEU A 65 14.67 -0.82 -13.35
CA LEU A 65 13.76 -1.85 -13.86
C LEU A 65 12.95 -2.50 -12.73
N PHE A 66 13.60 -2.77 -11.59
CA PHE A 66 12.94 -3.35 -10.42
C PHE A 66 11.95 -2.38 -9.78
N TRP A 67 12.38 -1.14 -9.48
CA TRP A 67 11.54 -0.19 -8.76
C TRP A 67 10.43 0.42 -9.60
N PHE A 68 10.54 0.45 -10.92
CA PHE A 68 9.42 0.79 -11.80
C PHE A 68 8.25 -0.19 -11.64
N PHE A 69 8.52 -1.41 -11.24
CA PHE A 69 7.50 -2.35 -10.76
C PHE A 69 7.28 -2.22 -9.25
N GLY A 70 8.35 -2.22 -8.45
CA GLY A 70 8.30 -2.38 -6.99
C GLY A 70 7.50 -1.28 -6.29
N HIS A 71 7.54 -0.04 -6.78
CA HIS A 71 6.72 1.01 -6.20
C HIS A 71 5.23 0.90 -6.58
N PRO A 72 4.83 0.76 -7.86
CA PRO A 72 3.43 0.44 -8.19
C PRO A 72 2.89 -0.80 -7.47
N GLU A 73 3.72 -1.80 -7.20
CA GLU A 73 3.33 -3.02 -6.47
C GLU A 73 2.75 -2.71 -5.08
N VAL A 74 3.32 -1.75 -4.33
CA VAL A 74 2.76 -1.40 -3.02
C VAL A 74 1.34 -0.84 -3.13
N TYR A 75 0.99 -0.17 -4.24
CA TYR A 75 -0.38 0.30 -4.51
C TYR A 75 -1.28 -0.79 -5.08
N VAL A 76 -0.72 -1.78 -5.78
CA VAL A 76 -1.47 -2.98 -6.22
C VAL A 76 -2.04 -3.72 -5.02
N VAL A 77 -1.30 -3.81 -3.91
CA VAL A 77 -1.80 -4.44 -2.68
C VAL A 77 -2.58 -3.47 -1.78
N LEU A 78 -2.26 -2.17 -1.78
CA LEU A 78 -2.93 -1.16 -0.96
C LEU A 78 -4.39 -0.95 -1.40
N LEU A 79 -4.62 -0.71 -2.69
CA LEU A 79 -5.93 -0.31 -3.18
C LEU A 79 -7.03 -1.34 -2.87
N PRO A 80 -6.86 -2.66 -3.12
CA PRO A 80 -7.85 -3.65 -2.72
C PRO A 80 -8.17 -3.60 -1.23
N THR A 81 -7.15 -3.46 -0.38
CA THR A 81 -7.34 -3.37 1.08
C THR A 81 -8.07 -2.11 1.49
N MET A 82 -7.77 -0.95 0.87
CA MET A 82 -8.56 0.27 1.08
C MET A 82 -10.03 0.05 0.72
N GLY A 83 -10.32 -0.67 -0.37
CA GLY A 83 -11.67 -1.05 -0.75
C GLY A 83 -12.36 -1.93 0.29
N ILE A 84 -11.67 -2.95 0.81
CA ILE A 84 -12.17 -3.85 1.87
C ILE A 84 -12.50 -3.05 3.14
N VAL A 85 -11.58 -2.20 3.58
CA VAL A 85 -11.74 -1.36 4.76
C VAL A 85 -12.90 -0.38 4.60
N ALA A 86 -13.08 0.22 3.42
CA ALA A 86 -14.21 1.10 3.11
C ALA A 86 -15.55 0.37 3.26
N GLU A 87 -15.67 -0.86 2.75
CA GLU A 87 -16.89 -1.67 2.89
C GLU A 87 -17.19 -1.98 4.37
N ILE A 88 -16.18 -2.40 5.13
CA ILE A 88 -16.33 -2.74 6.55
C ILE A 88 -16.73 -1.51 7.36
N ILE A 89 -16.05 -0.39 7.17
CA ILE A 89 -16.33 0.86 7.89
C ILE A 89 -17.77 1.32 7.63
N THR A 90 -18.26 1.25 6.39
CA THR A 90 -19.64 1.66 6.07
C THR A 90 -20.67 0.81 6.79
N VAL A 91 -20.48 -0.49 6.81
CA VAL A 91 -21.42 -1.44 7.44
C VAL A 91 -21.42 -1.25 8.96
N PHE A 92 -20.27 -1.27 9.60
CA PHE A 92 -20.15 -1.26 11.06
C PHE A 92 -20.20 0.14 11.69
N SER A 93 -20.15 1.22 10.90
CA SER A 93 -20.51 2.57 11.35
C SER A 93 -21.98 2.94 11.05
N ARG A 94 -22.67 2.09 10.28
CA ARG A 94 -24.06 2.31 9.81
C ARG A 94 -24.21 3.62 9.03
N LYS A 95 -23.19 3.97 8.25
CA LYS A 95 -23.15 5.18 7.42
C LYS A 95 -22.80 4.88 5.98
N LYS A 96 -23.25 5.75 5.08
CA LYS A 96 -22.74 5.73 3.69
C LYS A 96 -21.29 6.17 3.66
N LEU A 97 -20.52 5.62 2.73
CA LEU A 97 -19.13 6.03 2.49
C LEU A 97 -19.07 7.53 2.16
N PHE A 98 -18.36 8.29 2.98
CA PHE A 98 -18.12 9.70 2.72
C PHE A 98 -17.21 9.85 1.52
N GLY A 99 -17.57 10.72 0.59
CA GLY A 99 -16.69 11.04 -0.54
C GLY A 99 -16.45 9.90 -1.55
N TYR A 100 -17.42 8.99 -1.81
CA TYR A 100 -17.24 7.87 -2.74
C TYR A 100 -16.54 8.28 -4.05
N ARG A 101 -16.99 9.34 -4.71
CA ARG A 101 -16.38 9.82 -5.97
C ARG A 101 -14.98 10.37 -5.74
N THR A 102 -14.76 11.08 -4.65
CA THR A 102 -13.45 11.62 -4.27
C THR A 102 -12.46 10.48 -4.06
N ILE A 103 -12.83 9.47 -3.27
CA ILE A 103 -12.02 8.25 -3.05
C ILE A 103 -11.68 7.59 -4.39
N LEU A 104 -12.63 7.51 -5.32
CA LEU A 104 -12.38 6.90 -6.62
C LEU A 104 -11.40 7.73 -7.46
N TYR A 105 -11.56 9.07 -7.52
CA TYR A 105 -10.62 9.94 -8.23
C TYR A 105 -9.23 9.92 -7.61
N THR A 106 -9.14 9.90 -6.28
CA THR A 106 -7.84 9.81 -5.59
C THR A 106 -7.18 8.45 -5.78
N ALA A 107 -7.95 7.37 -5.88
CA ALA A 107 -7.42 6.05 -6.23
C ALA A 107 -6.82 6.03 -7.66
N PHE A 108 -7.49 6.62 -8.64
CA PHE A 108 -6.92 6.80 -9.98
C PHE A 108 -5.69 7.70 -9.97
N GLY A 109 -5.75 8.81 -9.21
CA GLY A 109 -4.62 9.72 -9.04
C GLY A 109 -3.40 9.02 -8.41
N THR A 110 -3.60 8.26 -7.34
CA THR A 110 -2.56 7.44 -6.69
C THR A 110 -1.96 6.45 -7.69
N GLY A 111 -2.83 5.74 -8.44
CA GLY A 111 -2.39 4.79 -9.46
C GLY A 111 -1.54 5.45 -10.55
N GLY A 112 -1.97 6.58 -11.09
CA GLY A 112 -1.22 7.32 -12.12
C GLY A 112 0.12 7.86 -11.58
N LEU A 113 0.12 8.46 -10.39
CA LEU A 113 1.33 8.99 -9.76
C LEU A 113 2.34 7.89 -9.41
N SER A 114 1.90 6.67 -9.13
CA SER A 114 2.77 5.55 -8.75
C SER A 114 3.87 5.27 -9.79
N PHE A 115 3.63 5.59 -11.06
CA PHE A 115 4.59 5.41 -12.15
C PHE A 115 5.64 6.53 -12.27
N ILE A 116 5.59 7.56 -11.45
CA ILE A 116 6.54 8.69 -11.50
C ILE A 116 7.18 8.97 -10.14
N VAL A 117 7.16 8.00 -9.22
CA VAL A 117 7.76 8.12 -7.87
C VAL A 117 8.79 7.05 -7.55
N TRP A 118 8.97 6.03 -8.39
CA TRP A 118 9.76 4.83 -8.08
C TRP A 118 11.19 5.10 -7.62
N ALA A 119 11.85 6.15 -8.14
CA ALA A 119 13.27 6.37 -7.86
C ALA A 119 13.54 7.04 -6.49
N HIS A 120 12.51 7.27 -5.66
CA HIS A 120 12.75 7.60 -4.26
C HIS A 120 13.39 6.42 -3.48
N HIS A 121 13.28 5.19 -3.98
CA HIS A 121 14.02 4.04 -3.46
C HIS A 121 15.51 4.06 -3.79
N GLN A 122 15.98 5.05 -4.55
CA GLN A 122 17.33 5.11 -5.11
C GLN A 122 18.07 6.40 -4.74
N PHE A 123 17.61 7.16 -3.73
CA PHE A 123 18.21 8.45 -3.37
C PHE A 123 19.69 8.35 -3.00
N VAL A 124 20.14 7.22 -2.45
CA VAL A 124 21.55 6.94 -2.13
C VAL A 124 22.20 5.91 -3.05
N ALA A 125 21.53 5.49 -4.12
CA ALA A 125 22.06 4.53 -5.11
C ALA A 125 22.90 5.18 -6.22
N GLY A 126 23.07 6.51 -6.19
CA GLY A 126 23.87 7.25 -7.17
C GLY A 126 23.05 7.84 -8.33
N ILE A 127 21.74 8.04 -8.20
CA ILE A 127 20.95 8.75 -9.20
C ILE A 127 21.36 10.22 -9.32
N ASP A 128 21.15 10.82 -10.50
CA ASP A 128 21.42 12.25 -10.72
C ASP A 128 20.65 13.11 -9.71
N PRO A 129 21.29 14.03 -8.97
CA PRO A 129 20.63 14.88 -7.97
C PRO A 129 19.45 15.70 -8.50
N ARG A 130 19.47 16.05 -9.80
CA ARG A 130 18.34 16.76 -10.43
C ARG A 130 17.13 15.84 -10.57
N MET A 131 17.36 14.58 -10.90
CA MET A 131 16.31 13.56 -10.94
C MET A 131 15.81 13.26 -9.53
N ALA A 132 16.69 13.15 -8.53
CA ALA A 132 16.30 12.97 -7.13
C ALA A 132 15.30 14.06 -6.69
N ASN A 133 15.55 15.34 -7.01
CA ASN A 133 14.64 16.43 -6.69
C ASN A 133 13.25 16.26 -7.35
N VAL A 134 13.17 15.80 -8.60
CA VAL A 134 11.89 15.50 -9.25
C VAL A 134 11.15 14.41 -8.49
N PHE A 135 11.84 13.33 -8.12
CA PHE A 135 11.24 12.22 -7.36
C PHE A 135 10.84 12.60 -5.94
N VAL A 136 11.52 13.54 -5.28
CA VAL A 136 11.07 14.12 -4.02
C VAL A 136 9.71 14.79 -4.20
N VAL A 137 9.58 15.68 -5.20
CA VAL A 137 8.33 16.42 -5.44
C VAL A 137 7.18 15.46 -5.76
N THR A 138 7.37 14.50 -6.65
CA THR A 138 6.31 13.55 -7.03
C THR A 138 5.94 12.63 -5.87
N THR A 139 6.90 12.24 -5.03
CA THR A 139 6.68 11.40 -3.85
C THR A 139 5.88 12.15 -2.76
N ILE A 140 6.18 13.42 -2.52
CA ILE A 140 5.36 14.24 -1.62
C ILE A 140 3.96 14.43 -2.21
N LEU A 141 3.85 14.61 -3.53
CA LEU A 141 2.56 14.81 -4.19
C LEU A 141 1.63 13.59 -4.04
N ILE A 142 2.14 12.36 -4.14
CA ILE A 142 1.31 11.14 -4.01
C ILE A 142 0.74 10.97 -2.60
N SER A 143 1.33 11.59 -1.58
CA SER A 143 0.80 11.54 -0.21
C SER A 143 -0.58 12.22 -0.09
N ILE A 144 -0.88 13.21 -0.95
CA ILE A 144 -2.14 13.97 -0.93
C ILE A 144 -3.34 13.07 -1.23
N PRO A 145 -3.43 12.35 -2.35
CA PRO A 145 -4.55 11.46 -2.62
C PRO A 145 -4.68 10.31 -1.61
N ILE A 146 -3.57 9.82 -1.04
CA ILE A 146 -3.60 8.77 -0.02
C ILE A 146 -4.17 9.32 1.29
N ALA A 147 -3.73 10.49 1.72
CA ALA A 147 -4.25 11.17 2.91
C ALA A 147 -5.75 11.46 2.77
N GLU A 148 -6.20 11.89 1.59
CA GLU A 148 -7.62 12.14 1.33
C GLU A 148 -8.47 10.86 1.51
N MET A 149 -8.02 9.71 1.00
CA MET A 149 -8.72 8.43 1.24
C MET A 149 -8.84 8.11 2.73
N LEU A 150 -7.76 8.30 3.52
CA LEU A 150 -7.80 8.09 4.96
C LEU A 150 -8.75 9.08 5.66
N PHE A 151 -8.73 10.35 5.30
CA PHE A 151 -9.67 11.34 5.83
C PHE A 151 -11.11 11.03 5.50
N SER A 152 -11.38 10.53 4.31
CA SER A 152 -12.72 10.08 3.92
C SER A 152 -13.21 8.90 4.77
N PHE A 153 -12.32 7.98 5.16
CA PHE A 153 -12.67 6.89 6.09
C PHE A 153 -12.94 7.40 7.49
N ILE A 154 -12.13 8.32 8.01
CA ILE A 154 -12.36 8.98 9.30
C ILE A 154 -13.68 9.76 9.28
N ALA A 155 -13.97 10.49 8.21
CA ALA A 155 -15.25 11.20 8.03
C ALA A 155 -16.45 10.25 7.94
N THR A 156 -16.26 9.03 7.41
CA THR A 156 -17.28 7.99 7.43
C THR A 156 -17.57 7.51 8.85
N LEU A 157 -16.54 7.39 9.70
CA LEU A 157 -16.68 7.04 11.11
C LEU A 157 -17.33 8.14 11.93
N TYR A 158 -17.06 9.40 11.62
CA TYR A 158 -17.52 10.54 12.38
C TYR A 158 -19.06 10.61 12.46
N GLY A 159 -19.61 10.63 13.69
CA GLY A 159 -21.06 10.62 13.92
C GLY A 159 -21.75 9.32 13.53
N GLY A 160 -21.03 8.23 13.30
CA GLY A 160 -21.59 6.91 13.04
C GLY A 160 -21.97 6.15 14.33
N SER A 161 -22.87 5.18 14.20
CA SER A 161 -23.18 4.21 15.25
C SER A 161 -22.22 3.02 15.14
N ILE A 162 -21.02 3.17 15.72
CA ILE A 162 -19.93 2.22 15.54
C ILE A 162 -20.18 0.96 16.36
N GLU A 163 -20.10 -0.19 15.68
CA GLU A 163 -20.13 -1.51 16.29
C GLU A 163 -18.72 -2.11 16.29
N PHE A 164 -18.13 -2.35 17.48
CA PHE A 164 -16.79 -2.90 17.64
C PHE A 164 -16.78 -4.44 17.52
N SER A 165 -17.30 -4.93 16.40
CA SER A 165 -17.13 -6.33 15.99
C SER A 165 -15.71 -6.58 15.44
N THR A 166 -15.31 -7.83 15.36
CA THR A 166 -13.94 -8.18 14.93
C THR A 166 -13.56 -7.60 13.57
N PRO A 167 -14.40 -7.64 12.50
CA PRO A 167 -14.05 -7.00 11.23
C PRO A 167 -13.77 -5.51 11.39
N MET A 168 -14.55 -4.82 12.24
CA MET A 168 -14.37 -3.39 12.51
C MET A 168 -13.06 -3.12 13.27
N LEU A 169 -12.70 -3.98 14.22
CA LEU A 169 -11.41 -3.85 14.92
C LEU A 169 -10.24 -3.97 13.95
N TRP A 170 -10.29 -4.91 13.01
CA TRP A 170 -9.28 -5.03 11.95
C TRP A 170 -9.23 -3.78 11.06
N ALA A 171 -10.38 -3.24 10.66
CA ALA A 171 -10.44 -2.01 9.86
C ALA A 171 -9.86 -0.80 10.60
N LEU A 172 -10.16 -0.64 11.89
CA LEU A 172 -9.59 0.41 12.72
C LEU A 172 -8.07 0.20 12.96
N GLY A 173 -7.65 -1.05 13.19
CA GLY A 173 -6.24 -1.42 13.30
C GLY A 173 -5.46 -1.08 12.03
N PHE A 174 -6.07 -1.32 10.85
CA PHE A 174 -5.52 -0.88 9.58
C PHE A 174 -5.33 0.64 9.54
N LEU A 175 -6.37 1.42 9.85
CA LEU A 175 -6.30 2.88 9.78
C LEU A 175 -5.20 3.46 10.67
N VAL A 176 -5.12 3.01 11.93
CA VAL A 176 -4.12 3.49 12.88
C VAL A 176 -2.70 3.15 12.42
N SER A 177 -2.47 1.89 12.04
CA SER A 177 -1.15 1.45 11.62
C SER A 177 -0.72 2.10 10.31
N PHE A 178 -1.63 2.16 9.33
CA PHE A 178 -1.32 2.75 8.03
C PHE A 178 -1.13 4.27 8.11
N LEU A 179 -1.79 4.96 9.05
CA LEU A 179 -1.53 6.39 9.30
C LEU A 179 -0.08 6.62 9.77
N ILE A 180 0.41 5.80 10.71
CA ILE A 180 1.80 5.85 11.18
C ILE A 180 2.77 5.57 10.01
N GLY A 181 2.51 4.50 9.27
CA GLY A 181 3.31 4.16 8.09
C GLY A 181 3.32 5.26 7.04
N GLY A 182 2.16 5.84 6.71
CA GLY A 182 2.04 6.91 5.71
C GLY A 182 2.79 8.18 6.12
N VAL A 183 2.67 8.61 7.38
CA VAL A 183 3.40 9.79 7.88
C VAL A 183 4.91 9.57 7.84
N THR A 184 5.39 8.41 8.27
CA THR A 184 6.84 8.07 8.21
C THR A 184 7.36 7.96 6.78
N GLY A 185 6.50 7.59 5.83
CA GLY A 185 6.83 7.61 4.40
C GLY A 185 7.10 9.00 3.83
N ILE A 186 6.47 10.04 4.37
CA ILE A 186 6.75 11.43 3.98
C ILE A 186 8.20 11.81 4.36
N TYR A 187 8.69 11.36 5.52
CA TYR A 187 10.10 11.58 5.91
C TYR A 187 11.06 10.90 4.93
N LEU A 188 10.81 9.63 4.56
CA LEU A 188 11.64 8.89 3.61
C LEU A 188 11.51 9.44 2.19
N GLY A 189 10.37 10.02 1.83
CA GLY A 189 10.17 10.69 0.54
C GLY A 189 10.98 11.98 0.36
N ALA A 190 11.52 12.54 1.43
CA ALA A 190 12.38 13.72 1.42
C ALA A 190 13.85 13.27 1.40
N SER A 191 14.54 13.38 0.26
CA SER A 191 15.92 12.90 0.08
C SER A 191 16.89 13.44 1.13
N ALA A 192 16.70 14.68 1.61
CA ALA A 192 17.51 15.29 2.66
C ALA A 192 17.38 14.56 4.02
N LEU A 193 16.29 13.85 4.25
CA LEU A 193 16.09 13.02 5.45
C LEU A 193 16.42 11.56 5.16
N ASP A 194 16.06 11.06 3.97
CA ASP A 194 16.30 9.67 3.58
C ASP A 194 17.78 9.29 3.65
N VAL A 195 18.68 10.20 3.32
CA VAL A 195 20.14 9.98 3.42
C VAL A 195 20.60 9.51 4.82
N TYR A 196 19.86 9.85 5.87
CA TYR A 196 20.14 9.42 7.24
C TYR A 196 19.38 8.15 7.65
N PHE A 197 18.24 7.88 7.01
CA PHE A 197 17.34 6.77 7.38
C PHE A 197 17.47 5.59 6.43
N HIS A 198 18.01 5.78 5.23
CA HIS A 198 18.14 4.73 4.22
C HIS A 198 18.89 3.52 4.78
N ASP A 199 18.36 2.33 4.48
CA ASP A 199 18.86 1.02 4.97
C ASP A 199 18.93 0.86 6.51
N SER A 200 18.30 1.76 7.27
CA SER A 200 18.21 1.66 8.73
C SER A 200 16.93 0.94 9.20
N TYR A 201 16.85 0.67 10.51
CA TYR A 201 15.63 0.15 11.13
C TYR A 201 14.42 1.09 11.03
N PHE A 202 14.62 2.38 10.73
CA PHE A 202 13.53 3.30 10.43
C PHE A 202 12.76 2.89 9.16
N VAL A 203 13.49 2.52 8.10
CA VAL A 203 12.86 2.01 6.87
C VAL A 203 12.13 0.70 7.13
N ILE A 204 12.73 -0.20 7.93
CA ILE A 204 12.10 -1.47 8.32
C ILE A 204 10.80 -1.22 9.06
N ALA A 205 10.78 -0.31 10.03
CA ALA A 205 9.56 0.09 10.73
C ALA A 205 8.52 0.67 9.77
N HIS A 206 8.93 1.59 8.89
CA HIS A 206 8.05 2.23 7.92
C HIS A 206 7.33 1.21 7.04
N PHE A 207 8.06 0.32 6.37
CA PHE A 207 7.39 -0.62 5.46
C PHE A 207 6.56 -1.67 6.20
N HIS A 208 6.89 -2.03 7.44
CA HIS A 208 6.02 -2.88 8.25
C HIS A 208 4.74 -2.16 8.66
N TYR A 209 4.79 -0.85 8.98
CA TYR A 209 3.59 -0.06 9.28
C TYR A 209 2.75 0.29 8.05
N THR A 210 3.27 0.10 6.84
CA THR A 210 2.48 0.16 5.61
C THR A 210 2.06 -1.23 5.14
N PHE A 211 2.99 -2.15 4.97
CA PHE A 211 2.75 -3.43 4.30
C PHE A 211 1.99 -4.45 5.15
N PHE A 212 2.28 -4.55 6.45
CA PHE A 212 1.58 -5.47 7.35
C PHE A 212 0.09 -5.11 7.51
N PRO A 213 -0.29 -3.83 7.73
CA PRO A 213 -1.70 -3.44 7.68
C PRO A 213 -2.38 -3.77 6.36
N ILE A 214 -1.71 -3.53 5.24
CA ILE A 214 -2.25 -3.78 3.91
C ILE A 214 -2.49 -5.28 3.69
N THR A 215 -1.51 -6.11 4.00
CA THR A 215 -1.54 -7.55 3.68
C THR A 215 -2.23 -8.35 4.78
N ILE A 216 -1.71 -8.33 6.00
CA ILE A 216 -2.14 -9.20 7.10
C ILE A 216 -3.42 -8.70 7.76
N ILE A 217 -3.47 -7.44 8.19
CA ILE A 217 -4.66 -6.88 8.83
C ILE A 217 -5.81 -6.82 7.83
N GLY A 218 -5.56 -6.39 6.58
CA GLY A 218 -6.55 -6.35 5.52
C GLY A 218 -7.10 -7.74 5.16
N MET A 219 -6.24 -8.76 5.11
CA MET A 219 -6.66 -10.15 4.89
C MET A 219 -7.58 -10.65 6.02
N PHE A 220 -7.22 -10.44 7.28
CA PHE A 220 -8.06 -10.85 8.42
C PHE A 220 -9.35 -10.05 8.49
N ALA A 221 -9.33 -8.77 8.13
CA ALA A 221 -10.53 -7.96 7.98
C ALA A 221 -11.49 -8.58 6.94
N ALA A 222 -10.98 -8.92 5.77
CA ALA A 222 -11.75 -9.54 4.70
C ALA A 222 -12.30 -10.91 5.11
N ILE A 223 -11.45 -11.80 5.65
CA ILE A 223 -11.86 -13.14 6.07
C ILE A 223 -12.96 -13.05 7.13
N THR A 224 -12.78 -12.28 8.19
CA THR A 224 -13.77 -12.18 9.28
C THR A 224 -15.08 -11.54 8.82
N TYR A 225 -15.03 -10.59 7.87
CA TYR A 225 -16.19 -9.92 7.32
C TYR A 225 -17.01 -10.81 6.38
N TRP A 226 -16.37 -11.52 5.46
CA TRP A 226 -17.06 -12.37 4.47
C TRP A 226 -17.22 -13.82 4.89
N PHE A 227 -16.64 -14.26 6.01
CA PHE A 227 -16.74 -15.64 6.48
C PHE A 227 -18.19 -16.16 6.55
N PRO A 228 -19.16 -15.41 7.13
CA PRO A 228 -20.55 -15.87 7.17
C PRO A 228 -21.14 -16.08 5.77
N LYS A 229 -20.78 -15.23 4.83
CA LYS A 229 -21.22 -15.32 3.43
C LYS A 229 -20.61 -16.50 2.68
N MET A 230 -19.35 -16.82 2.99
CA MET A 230 -18.59 -17.92 2.38
C MET A 230 -19.01 -19.29 2.92
N PHE A 231 -19.28 -19.40 4.23
CA PHE A 231 -19.45 -20.67 4.93
C PHE A 231 -20.82 -20.86 5.58
N GLY A 232 -21.72 -19.88 5.52
CA GLY A 232 -23.08 -19.96 6.08
C GLY A 232 -23.14 -19.99 7.61
N ARG A 233 -22.04 -19.66 8.30
CA ARG A 233 -21.96 -19.64 9.79
C ARG A 233 -21.07 -18.50 10.26
N MET A 234 -21.33 -18.00 11.48
CA MET A 234 -20.48 -17.02 12.15
C MET A 234 -19.23 -17.67 12.72
N MET A 235 -18.12 -16.92 12.79
CA MET A 235 -16.97 -17.27 13.62
C MET A 235 -17.23 -16.91 15.08
N ASP A 236 -16.51 -17.56 16.02
CA ASP A 236 -16.57 -17.19 17.43
C ASP A 236 -15.97 -15.79 17.64
N GLU A 237 -16.77 -14.86 18.12
CA GLU A 237 -16.38 -13.46 18.27
C GLU A 237 -15.32 -13.26 19.35
N THR A 238 -15.35 -14.06 20.42
CA THR A 238 -14.36 -13.95 21.51
C THR A 238 -12.99 -14.41 21.06
N LEU A 239 -12.90 -15.54 20.38
CA LEU A 239 -11.64 -16.06 19.83
C LEU A 239 -11.08 -15.11 18.77
N ASN A 240 -11.94 -14.53 17.93
CA ASN A 240 -11.52 -13.56 16.93
C ASN A 240 -10.99 -12.27 17.55
N LYS A 241 -11.58 -11.77 18.63
CA LYS A 241 -11.05 -10.61 19.36
C LYS A 241 -9.73 -10.91 20.05
N ILE A 242 -9.57 -12.11 20.64
CA ILE A 242 -8.29 -12.58 21.16
C ILE A 242 -7.24 -12.60 20.05
N HIS A 243 -7.57 -13.13 18.88
CA HIS A 243 -6.68 -13.13 17.72
C HIS A 243 -6.29 -11.71 17.28
N PHE A 244 -7.27 -10.80 17.19
CA PHE A 244 -6.97 -9.39 16.85
C PHE A 244 -5.97 -8.77 17.83
N TRP A 245 -6.24 -8.81 19.12
CA TRP A 245 -5.37 -8.19 20.12
C TRP A 245 -4.02 -8.90 20.24
N GLY A 246 -4.01 -10.24 20.13
CA GLY A 246 -2.79 -11.05 20.11
C GLY A 246 -1.91 -10.81 18.88
N THR A 247 -2.45 -10.25 17.81
CA THR A 247 -1.70 -9.82 16.62
C THR A 247 -1.31 -8.35 16.71
N PHE A 248 -2.26 -7.47 17.02
CA PHE A 248 -2.08 -6.03 16.94
C PHE A 248 -1.12 -5.49 18.01
N ILE A 249 -1.22 -5.98 19.25
CA ILE A 249 -0.33 -5.53 20.34
C ILE A 249 1.13 -5.94 20.11
N PRO A 250 1.46 -7.22 19.84
CA PRO A 250 2.85 -7.62 19.58
C PRO A 250 3.42 -6.96 18.32
N PHE A 251 2.62 -6.75 17.27
CA PHE A 251 3.04 -6.03 16.08
C PHE A 251 3.56 -4.62 16.44
N ASN A 252 2.77 -3.84 17.21
CA ASN A 252 3.20 -2.52 17.63
C ASN A 252 4.39 -2.57 18.60
N GLY A 253 4.40 -3.54 19.52
CA GLY A 253 5.51 -3.75 20.45
C GLY A 253 6.84 -4.06 19.77
N LEU A 254 6.80 -4.72 18.61
CA LEU A 254 7.99 -5.07 17.83
C LEU A 254 8.44 -3.93 16.91
N PHE A 255 7.53 -3.35 16.13
CA PHE A 255 7.91 -2.45 15.04
C PHE A 255 7.93 -0.97 15.43
N LEU A 256 7.14 -0.53 16.41
CA LEU A 256 7.16 0.88 16.85
C LEU A 256 8.53 1.31 17.41
N PRO A 257 9.22 0.51 18.27
CA PRO A 257 10.55 0.87 18.76
C PRO A 257 11.62 0.97 17.66
N LEU A 258 11.44 0.27 16.54
CA LEU A 258 12.43 0.30 15.43
C LEU A 258 12.56 1.69 14.80
N PHE A 259 11.53 2.54 14.87
CA PHE A 259 11.66 3.94 14.45
C PHE A 259 12.73 4.68 15.27
N LEU A 260 12.77 4.45 16.59
CA LEU A 260 13.76 5.08 17.46
C LEU A 260 15.16 4.48 17.28
N VAL A 261 15.25 3.17 17.05
CA VAL A 261 16.53 2.47 16.84
C VAL A 261 17.14 2.84 15.49
N GLY A 262 16.33 3.20 14.51
CA GLY A 262 16.76 3.56 13.16
C GLY A 262 17.06 5.05 12.97
N MET A 263 16.83 5.87 14.00
CA MET A 263 17.15 7.31 14.01
C MET A 263 18.56 7.54 14.53
#